data_791847a01731227fcdcb1ba2d50b24f1
#
_entry.id   791847a01731227fcdcb1ba2d50b24f1
#
_cell.length_a   1.000
_cell.length_b   1.000
_cell.length_c   1.000
_cell.angle_alpha   90.00
_cell.angle_beta   90.00
_cell.angle_gamma   90.00
#
_symmetry.space_group_name_H-M   'P 1'
#
loop_
_entity.id
_entity.type
_entity.pdbx_description
1 polymer ?
#
loop_
_entity_poly.entity_id
_entity_poly.type
_entity_poly.pdbx_seq_one_letter_code
_entity_poly.pdbx_strand_id
1 'polypeptide(L)'
;MTDKRIVIVGASSGIGREVARLFLKAGCRVGVAARREDCLQLLAGEFPGQVEYQRIDVTDGDCAEQLEQLIGKMGGMDIFFHAAGIGSQNTGLDPDIENRTVLTNVVGFTRMIDYAFNYFASHDGGQIGAISSIAGTRGLGPAPSYSATKSFQNTYLEALTQLSRNRRLGIAITDIRPGFVDTALLDGDFRYPMKMKAEKVAHAIYRAMLKKKPVATIDWRYRLLVFLWRLVPAPLWRRMRLVK
;
A
#
# COMPACT_ATOMS: atom_id res chain seq x y z
N MET A 1 12.42 10.43 -14.69
CA MET A 1 12.19 10.30 -13.24
C MET A 1 13.49 10.41 -12.43
N THR A 2 14.60 10.64 -13.08
CA THR A 2 15.88 10.95 -12.42
C THR A 2 15.71 12.11 -11.44
N ASP A 3 16.37 12.03 -10.30
CA ASP A 3 16.37 13.02 -9.20
C ASP A 3 15.09 13.16 -8.36
N LYS A 4 14.07 12.33 -8.57
CA LYS A 4 12.89 12.34 -7.68
C LYS A 4 13.20 11.64 -6.35
N ARG A 5 12.67 12.22 -5.26
CA ARG A 5 12.76 11.70 -3.90
C ARG A 5 11.48 10.96 -3.56
N ILE A 6 11.63 9.67 -3.29
CA ILE A 6 10.50 8.79 -3.03
C ILE A 6 10.63 8.22 -1.63
N VAL A 7 9.60 8.33 -0.83
CA VAL A 7 9.54 7.66 0.48
C VAL A 7 8.58 6.48 0.40
N ILE A 8 9.06 5.29 0.81
CA ILE A 8 8.33 4.03 0.75
C ILE A 8 8.20 3.43 2.15
N VAL A 9 6.99 3.36 2.68
CA VAL A 9 6.67 2.69 3.95
C VAL A 9 6.21 1.26 3.68
N GLY A 10 6.83 0.27 4.36
CA GLY A 10 6.62 -1.15 4.12
C GLY A 10 7.62 -1.75 3.11
N ALA A 11 8.86 -1.24 3.08
CA ALA A 11 9.89 -1.60 2.10
C ALA A 11 10.78 -2.79 2.51
N SER A 12 10.58 -3.43 3.67
CA SER A 12 11.45 -4.52 4.14
C SER A 12 11.32 -5.82 3.34
N SER A 13 10.23 -6.03 2.61
CA SER A 13 10.00 -7.25 1.81
C SER A 13 8.90 -7.07 0.76
N GLY A 14 8.69 -8.11 -0.05
CA GLY A 14 7.55 -8.22 -0.95
C GLY A 14 7.43 -7.05 -1.94
N ILE A 15 6.21 -6.57 -2.16
CA ILE A 15 5.91 -5.56 -3.16
C ILE A 15 6.64 -4.24 -2.88
N GLY A 16 6.67 -3.78 -1.62
CA GLY A 16 7.30 -2.51 -1.25
C GLY A 16 8.79 -2.48 -1.58
N ARG A 17 9.51 -3.58 -1.27
CA ARG A 17 10.94 -3.71 -1.61
C ARG A 17 11.19 -3.75 -3.12
N GLU A 18 10.37 -4.48 -3.87
CA GLU A 18 10.53 -4.55 -5.32
C GLU A 18 10.19 -3.22 -6.01
N VAL A 19 9.21 -2.47 -5.48
CA VAL A 19 8.92 -1.09 -5.94
C VAL A 19 10.11 -0.17 -5.66
N ALA A 20 10.72 -0.25 -4.47
CA ALA A 20 11.91 0.53 -4.11
C ALA A 20 13.05 0.27 -5.10
N ARG A 21 13.35 -1.00 -5.38
CA ARG A 21 14.40 -1.38 -6.36
C ARG A 21 14.14 -0.82 -7.76
N LEU A 22 12.88 -0.77 -8.21
CA LEU A 22 12.55 -0.20 -9.52
C LEU A 22 12.80 1.30 -9.60
N PHE A 23 12.45 2.04 -8.55
CA PHE A 23 12.73 3.48 -8.50
C PHE A 23 14.22 3.78 -8.37
N LEU A 24 14.96 2.99 -7.58
CA LEU A 24 16.41 3.09 -7.47
C LEU A 24 17.10 2.85 -8.81
N LYS A 25 16.72 1.79 -9.54
CA LYS A 25 17.22 1.51 -10.90
C LYS A 25 16.87 2.61 -11.90
N ALA A 26 15.83 3.37 -11.67
CA ALA A 26 15.43 4.53 -12.48
C ALA A 26 16.18 5.83 -12.09
N GLY A 27 17.15 5.79 -11.16
CA GLY A 27 17.95 6.93 -10.75
C GLY A 27 17.28 7.85 -9.72
N CYS A 28 16.27 7.35 -9.00
CA CYS A 28 15.64 8.11 -7.92
C CYS A 28 16.44 7.96 -6.61
N ARG A 29 16.32 8.95 -5.71
CA ARG A 29 16.68 8.80 -4.30
C ARG A 29 15.49 8.21 -3.57
N VAL A 30 15.71 7.18 -2.74
CA VAL A 30 14.62 6.46 -2.08
C VAL A 30 14.83 6.41 -0.58
N GLY A 31 13.88 6.97 0.18
CA GLY A 31 13.74 6.77 1.61
C GLY A 31 12.91 5.52 1.88
N VAL A 32 13.43 4.55 2.62
CA VAL A 32 12.74 3.30 2.93
C VAL A 32 12.45 3.17 4.41
N ALA A 33 11.21 2.76 4.73
CA ALA A 33 10.79 2.58 6.11
C ALA A 33 10.07 1.25 6.31
N ALA A 34 10.35 0.59 7.43
CA ALA A 34 9.66 -0.59 7.91
C ALA A 34 10.07 -0.89 9.36
N ARG A 35 9.44 -1.90 9.99
CA ARG A 35 9.78 -2.37 11.34
C ARG A 35 11.13 -3.11 11.40
N ARG A 36 11.47 -3.87 10.33
CA ARG A 36 12.70 -4.67 10.23
C ARG A 36 13.82 -3.84 9.64
N GLU A 37 14.62 -3.27 10.52
CA GLU A 37 15.69 -2.34 10.13
C GLU A 37 16.82 -3.05 9.36
N ASP A 38 17.17 -4.27 9.76
CA ASP A 38 18.14 -5.13 9.08
C ASP A 38 17.85 -5.28 7.58
N CYS A 39 16.58 -5.50 7.23
CA CYS A 39 16.17 -5.59 5.83
C CYS A 39 16.33 -4.27 5.07
N LEU A 40 16.16 -3.13 5.75
CA LEU A 40 16.36 -1.80 5.15
C LEU A 40 17.84 -1.50 4.93
N GLN A 41 18.69 -1.87 5.89
CA GLN A 41 20.14 -1.74 5.79
C GLN A 41 20.70 -2.57 4.62
N LEU A 42 20.20 -3.80 4.44
CA LEU A 42 20.58 -4.63 3.29
C LEU A 42 20.23 -3.96 1.96
N LEU A 43 19.03 -3.36 1.86
CA LEU A 43 18.63 -2.64 0.65
C LEU A 43 19.49 -1.39 0.43
N ALA A 44 19.86 -0.67 1.48
CA ALA A 44 20.75 0.49 1.39
C ALA A 44 22.15 0.07 0.93
N GLY A 45 22.65 -1.08 1.38
CA GLY A 45 23.93 -1.66 0.93
C GLY A 45 23.93 -2.07 -0.55
N GLU A 46 22.78 -2.47 -1.12
CA GLU A 46 22.64 -2.78 -2.55
C GLU A 46 22.73 -1.51 -3.44
N PHE A 47 22.41 -0.32 -2.90
CA PHE A 47 22.36 0.95 -3.64
C PHE A 47 23.02 2.09 -2.85
N PRO A 48 24.37 2.07 -2.69
CA PRO A 48 25.10 3.05 -1.89
C PRO A 48 24.85 4.49 -2.35
N GLY A 49 24.56 5.37 -1.40
CA GLY A 49 24.34 6.80 -1.66
C GLY A 49 22.97 7.17 -2.27
N GLN A 50 22.12 6.19 -2.59
CA GLN A 50 20.79 6.44 -3.14
C GLN A 50 19.66 6.15 -2.15
N VAL A 51 19.94 5.47 -1.03
CA VAL A 51 18.94 5.02 -0.06
C VAL A 51 19.19 5.64 1.31
N GLU A 52 18.17 6.30 1.83
CA GLU A 52 18.05 6.62 3.25
C GLU A 52 17.08 5.64 3.90
N TYR A 53 17.27 5.30 5.17
CA TYR A 53 16.36 4.41 5.86
C TYR A 53 16.01 4.88 7.27
N GLN A 54 14.84 4.44 7.73
CA GLN A 54 14.34 4.71 9.08
C GLN A 54 13.48 3.52 9.55
N ARG A 55 13.71 3.06 10.79
CA ARG A 55 12.77 2.13 11.41
C ARG A 55 11.48 2.87 11.70
N ILE A 56 10.37 2.41 11.14
CA ILE A 56 9.01 2.93 11.41
C ILE A 56 8.06 1.75 11.60
N ASP A 57 7.40 1.70 12.76
CA ASP A 57 6.18 0.92 12.93
C ASP A 57 4.99 1.87 12.81
N VAL A 58 4.14 1.66 11.81
CA VAL A 58 2.98 2.53 11.56
C VAL A 58 1.95 2.50 12.71
N THR A 59 2.06 1.52 13.62
CA THR A 59 1.19 1.41 14.79
C THR A 59 1.67 2.23 15.99
N ASP A 60 2.94 2.65 15.99
CA ASP A 60 3.52 3.46 17.07
C ASP A 60 2.96 4.89 17.05
N GLY A 61 2.90 5.51 18.22
CA GLY A 61 2.37 6.88 18.38
C GLY A 61 3.17 7.94 17.65
N ASP A 62 4.49 7.75 17.58
CA ASP A 62 5.50 8.66 17.00
C ASP A 62 5.84 8.37 15.54
N CYS A 63 5.09 7.50 14.88
CA CYS A 63 5.36 7.09 13.48
C CYS A 63 5.39 8.28 12.50
N ALA A 64 4.63 9.34 12.77
CA ALA A 64 4.62 10.55 11.95
C ALA A 64 5.92 11.35 12.08
N GLU A 65 6.43 11.52 13.30
CA GLU A 65 7.72 12.17 13.58
C GLU A 65 8.88 11.37 12.95
N GLN A 66 8.82 10.04 13.02
CA GLN A 66 9.83 9.18 12.36
C GLN A 66 9.80 9.34 10.85
N LEU A 67 8.59 9.50 10.24
CA LEU A 67 8.45 9.78 8.83
C LEU A 67 9.03 11.16 8.46
N GLU A 68 8.79 12.17 9.28
CA GLU A 68 9.35 13.50 9.10
C GLU A 68 10.88 13.48 9.11
N GLN A 69 11.48 12.76 10.06
CA GLN A 69 12.93 12.57 10.13
C GLN A 69 13.49 11.94 8.85
N LEU A 70 12.82 10.90 8.31
CA LEU A 70 13.23 10.27 7.04
C LEU A 70 13.15 11.27 5.88
N ILE A 71 12.08 12.05 5.80
CA ILE A 71 11.92 13.09 4.77
C ILE A 71 13.02 14.15 4.90
N GLY A 72 13.39 14.52 6.12
CA GLY A 72 14.50 15.43 6.39
C GLY A 72 15.85 14.90 5.89
N LYS A 73 16.18 13.61 6.16
CA LYS A 73 17.37 12.93 5.62
C LYS A 73 17.39 12.93 4.07
N MET A 74 16.23 12.80 3.45
CA MET A 74 16.05 12.85 2.00
C MET A 74 16.17 14.27 1.41
N GLY A 75 16.13 15.32 2.22
CA GLY A 75 16.03 16.71 1.76
C GLY A 75 14.68 17.04 1.14
N GLY A 76 13.63 16.30 1.49
CA GLY A 76 12.25 16.46 1.00
C GLY A 76 11.69 15.22 0.33
N MET A 77 10.44 15.31 -0.16
CA MET A 77 9.71 14.19 -0.75
C MET A 77 8.87 14.66 -1.96
N ASP A 78 8.97 13.96 -3.08
CA ASP A 78 8.15 14.20 -4.29
C ASP A 78 7.07 13.14 -4.44
N ILE A 79 7.32 11.92 -3.95
CA ILE A 79 6.39 10.78 -4.02
C ILE A 79 6.39 10.05 -2.68
N PHE A 80 5.21 9.78 -2.17
CA PHE A 80 4.98 8.89 -1.04
C PHE A 80 4.35 7.59 -1.51
N PHE A 81 4.87 6.45 -1.06
CA PHE A 81 4.33 5.14 -1.40
C PHE A 81 4.09 4.30 -0.14
N HIS A 82 2.81 4.02 0.15
CA HIS A 82 2.42 3.21 1.30
C HIS A 82 2.20 1.75 0.89
N ALA A 83 3.09 0.88 1.32
CA ALA A 83 3.02 -0.57 1.11
C ALA A 83 2.87 -1.36 2.41
N ALA A 84 2.90 -0.69 3.58
CA ALA A 84 2.71 -1.36 4.85
C ALA A 84 1.25 -1.83 5.00
N GLY A 85 1.10 -3.05 5.47
CA GLY A 85 -0.19 -3.65 5.73
C GLY A 85 -0.06 -5.12 6.10
N ILE A 86 -1.05 -5.62 6.80
CA ILE A 86 -1.14 -7.03 7.18
C ILE A 86 -2.50 -7.59 6.80
N GLY A 87 -2.60 -8.91 6.74
CA GLY A 87 -3.87 -9.60 6.51
C GLY A 87 -3.71 -11.09 6.77
N SER A 88 -4.75 -11.67 7.32
CA SER A 88 -4.84 -13.10 7.62
C SER A 88 -6.26 -13.57 7.40
N GLN A 89 -6.44 -14.83 7.11
CA GLN A 89 -7.74 -15.49 7.29
C GLN A 89 -8.03 -15.59 8.78
N ASN A 90 -9.28 -15.33 9.18
CA ASN A 90 -9.71 -15.36 10.57
C ASN A 90 -11.18 -15.81 10.68
N THR A 91 -11.44 -17.04 10.29
CA THR A 91 -12.79 -17.61 10.35
C THR A 91 -13.29 -17.85 11.77
N GLY A 92 -12.36 -17.94 12.73
CA GLY A 92 -12.66 -18.08 14.16
C GLY A 92 -12.90 -16.75 14.88
N LEU A 93 -12.73 -15.62 14.20
CA LEU A 93 -12.85 -14.25 14.75
C LEU A 93 -11.96 -14.02 15.97
N ASP A 94 -10.71 -14.52 15.93
CA ASP A 94 -9.70 -14.22 16.94
C ASP A 94 -9.54 -12.68 17.06
N PRO A 95 -9.83 -12.10 18.24
CA PRO A 95 -9.84 -10.65 18.40
C PRO A 95 -8.46 -10.01 18.22
N ASP A 96 -7.37 -10.71 18.52
CA ASP A 96 -6.02 -10.18 18.35
C ASP A 96 -5.65 -10.03 16.87
N ILE A 97 -6.09 -10.96 16.01
CA ILE A 97 -5.93 -10.87 14.56
C ILE A 97 -6.74 -9.69 14.02
N GLU A 98 -8.02 -9.57 14.42
CA GLU A 98 -8.91 -8.49 14.00
C GLU A 98 -8.33 -7.12 14.41
N ASN A 99 -7.99 -6.96 15.69
CA ASN A 99 -7.49 -5.70 16.25
C ASN A 99 -6.15 -5.28 15.61
N ARG A 100 -5.20 -6.21 15.46
CA ARG A 100 -3.91 -5.91 14.79
C ARG A 100 -4.12 -5.50 13.35
N THR A 101 -5.06 -6.15 12.64
CA THR A 101 -5.38 -5.80 11.25
C THR A 101 -5.96 -4.39 11.15
N VAL A 102 -6.89 -4.03 12.04
CA VAL A 102 -7.46 -2.68 12.10
C VAL A 102 -6.40 -1.64 12.48
N LEU A 103 -5.62 -1.91 13.52
CA LEU A 103 -4.59 -0.98 13.98
C LEU A 103 -3.57 -0.66 12.88
N THR A 104 -3.10 -1.68 12.15
CA THR A 104 -2.12 -1.49 11.08
C THR A 104 -2.75 -0.88 9.82
N ASN A 105 -3.85 -1.46 9.34
CA ASN A 105 -4.40 -1.12 8.01
C ASN A 105 -5.34 0.09 8.03
N VAL A 106 -5.84 0.50 9.19
CA VAL A 106 -6.71 1.69 9.33
C VAL A 106 -5.94 2.78 10.06
N VAL A 107 -5.61 2.58 11.33
CA VAL A 107 -5.00 3.64 12.15
C VAL A 107 -3.62 4.02 11.62
N GLY A 108 -2.74 3.05 11.48
CA GLY A 108 -1.38 3.27 10.93
C GLY A 108 -1.38 3.81 9.51
N PHE A 109 -2.26 3.25 8.66
CA PHE A 109 -2.44 3.74 7.30
C PHE A 109 -2.89 5.21 7.29
N THR A 110 -3.90 5.58 8.07
CA THR A 110 -4.42 6.95 8.11
C THR A 110 -3.34 7.93 8.55
N ARG A 111 -2.61 7.63 9.64
CA ARG A 111 -1.52 8.48 10.13
C ARG A 111 -0.47 8.77 9.04
N MET A 112 -0.05 7.74 8.32
CA MET A 112 0.98 7.87 7.27
C MET A 112 0.46 8.64 6.05
N ILE A 113 -0.77 8.36 5.61
CA ILE A 113 -1.38 9.02 4.45
C ILE A 113 -1.71 10.48 4.76
N ASP A 114 -2.22 10.77 5.95
CA ASP A 114 -2.55 12.15 6.36
C ASP A 114 -1.30 13.01 6.46
N TYR A 115 -0.22 12.46 7.05
CA TYR A 115 1.04 13.15 7.09
C TYR A 115 1.54 13.48 5.67
N ALA A 116 1.58 12.49 4.78
CA ALA A 116 2.01 12.70 3.40
C ALA A 116 1.11 13.68 2.62
N PHE A 117 -0.20 13.61 2.83
CA PHE A 117 -1.14 14.53 2.20
C PHE A 117 -0.92 15.98 2.66
N ASN A 118 -0.78 16.21 3.97
CA ASN A 118 -0.54 17.52 4.52
C ASN A 118 0.85 18.07 4.13
N TYR A 119 1.87 17.20 4.07
CA TYR A 119 3.18 17.56 3.55
C TYR A 119 3.06 18.09 2.12
N PHE A 120 2.43 17.36 1.22
CA PHE A 120 2.25 17.81 -0.16
C PHE A 120 1.33 19.03 -0.30
N ALA A 121 0.35 19.18 0.59
CA ALA A 121 -0.52 20.36 0.60
C ALA A 121 0.25 21.66 0.93
N SER A 122 1.36 21.56 1.65
CA SER A 122 2.24 22.69 2.02
C SER A 122 3.49 22.83 1.14
N HIS A 123 3.69 21.94 0.12
CA HIS A 123 4.88 21.88 -0.72
C HIS A 123 4.54 21.78 -2.23
N ASP A 124 3.58 22.56 -2.71
CA ASP A 124 3.18 22.67 -4.11
C ASP A 124 2.75 21.33 -4.77
N GLY A 125 2.20 20.43 -4.01
CA GLY A 125 1.69 19.16 -4.50
C GLY A 125 2.71 18.02 -4.49
N GLY A 126 2.31 16.89 -5.09
CA GLY A 126 3.13 15.67 -5.12
C GLY A 126 2.34 14.45 -5.56
N GLN A 127 2.83 13.27 -5.20
CA GLN A 127 2.13 12.04 -5.54
C GLN A 127 2.08 11.07 -4.36
N ILE A 128 0.90 10.51 -4.11
CA ILE A 128 0.66 9.44 -3.13
C ILE A 128 0.26 8.17 -3.88
N GLY A 129 0.97 7.08 -3.64
CA GLY A 129 0.56 5.74 -4.02
C GLY A 129 0.30 4.90 -2.79
N ALA A 130 -0.75 4.08 -2.79
CA ALA A 130 -1.00 3.19 -1.67
C ALA A 130 -1.52 1.83 -2.13
N ILE A 131 -1.02 0.76 -1.50
CA ILE A 131 -1.47 -0.61 -1.74
C ILE A 131 -2.70 -0.89 -0.90
N SER A 132 -3.87 -0.84 -1.52
CA SER A 132 -5.11 -1.36 -0.97
C SER A 132 -5.31 -2.85 -1.34
N SER A 133 -6.42 -3.23 -1.92
CA SER A 133 -6.66 -4.59 -2.46
C SER A 133 -7.96 -4.64 -3.26
N ILE A 134 -8.09 -5.62 -4.15
CA ILE A 134 -9.41 -6.03 -4.67
C ILE A 134 -10.34 -6.52 -3.56
N ALA A 135 -9.80 -7.06 -2.45
CA ALA A 135 -10.56 -7.49 -1.28
C ALA A 135 -11.39 -6.38 -0.63
N GLY A 136 -10.99 -5.10 -0.84
CA GLY A 136 -11.75 -3.94 -0.38
C GLY A 136 -12.99 -3.62 -1.22
N THR A 137 -13.30 -4.38 -2.27
CA THR A 137 -14.46 -4.12 -3.11
C THR A 137 -15.71 -4.91 -2.70
N ARG A 138 -15.57 -5.90 -1.81
CA ARG A 138 -16.64 -6.71 -1.21
C ARG A 138 -16.19 -7.28 0.13
N GLY A 139 -17.11 -7.48 1.06
CA GLY A 139 -16.84 -8.22 2.31
C GLY A 139 -16.53 -9.69 2.03
N LEU A 140 -15.48 -10.20 2.65
CA LEU A 140 -15.01 -11.58 2.50
C LEU A 140 -15.08 -12.30 3.84
N GLY A 141 -15.98 -13.28 3.98
CA GLY A 141 -16.17 -14.05 5.20
C GLY A 141 -14.91 -14.69 5.79
N PRO A 142 -13.98 -15.23 4.96
CA PRO A 142 -12.73 -15.79 5.48
C PRO A 142 -11.77 -14.78 6.12
N ALA A 143 -11.89 -13.49 5.82
CA ALA A 143 -11.01 -12.43 6.33
C ALA A 143 -11.79 -11.12 6.56
N PRO A 144 -12.63 -11.08 7.62
CA PRO A 144 -13.56 -9.97 7.85
C PRO A 144 -12.85 -8.63 8.00
N SER A 145 -11.95 -8.49 8.98
CA SER A 145 -11.20 -7.25 9.21
C SER A 145 -10.35 -6.85 8.01
N TYR A 146 -9.68 -7.82 7.36
CA TYR A 146 -8.87 -7.51 6.20
C TYR A 146 -9.70 -6.88 5.08
N SER A 147 -10.81 -7.52 4.69
CA SER A 147 -11.67 -6.97 3.63
C SER A 147 -12.29 -5.62 4.01
N ALA A 148 -12.70 -5.45 5.27
CA ALA A 148 -13.23 -4.20 5.79
C ALA A 148 -12.17 -3.08 5.78
N THR A 149 -10.95 -3.37 6.26
CA THR A 149 -9.86 -2.38 6.27
C THR A 149 -9.42 -1.98 4.86
N LYS A 150 -9.42 -2.92 3.90
CA LYS A 150 -9.13 -2.61 2.50
C LYS A 150 -10.25 -1.80 1.83
N SER A 151 -11.50 -1.98 2.23
CA SER A 151 -12.61 -1.12 1.81
C SER A 151 -12.47 0.29 2.37
N PHE A 152 -12.11 0.44 3.64
CA PHE A 152 -11.75 1.72 4.23
C PHE A 152 -10.68 2.44 3.40
N GLN A 153 -9.56 1.77 3.10
CA GLN A 153 -8.48 2.35 2.31
C GLN A 153 -8.93 2.81 0.92
N ASN A 154 -9.73 2.00 0.21
CA ASN A 154 -10.27 2.35 -1.11
C ASN A 154 -11.10 3.64 -1.04
N THR A 155 -12.03 3.72 -0.08
CA THR A 155 -12.92 4.87 0.10
C THR A 155 -12.15 6.11 0.57
N TYR A 156 -11.18 5.92 1.48
CA TYR A 156 -10.38 7.01 2.00
C TYR A 156 -9.52 7.69 0.91
N LEU A 157 -8.84 6.89 0.07
CA LEU A 157 -8.04 7.41 -1.05
C LEU A 157 -8.91 8.11 -2.11
N GLU A 158 -10.12 7.61 -2.34
CA GLU A 158 -11.09 8.26 -3.22
C GLU A 158 -11.50 9.64 -2.67
N ALA A 159 -11.84 9.72 -1.37
CA ALA A 159 -12.20 10.97 -0.70
C ALA A 159 -11.05 11.98 -0.71
N LEU A 160 -9.82 11.55 -0.43
CA LEU A 160 -8.63 12.42 -0.52
C LEU A 160 -8.37 12.91 -1.95
N THR A 161 -8.68 12.10 -2.97
CA THR A 161 -8.60 12.53 -4.37
C THR A 161 -9.57 13.68 -4.66
N GLN A 162 -10.81 13.60 -4.16
CA GLN A 162 -11.80 14.68 -4.26
C GLN A 162 -11.34 15.92 -3.49
N LEU A 163 -10.85 15.74 -2.25
CA LEU A 163 -10.35 16.83 -1.40
C LEU A 163 -9.18 17.57 -2.07
N SER A 164 -8.21 16.83 -2.63
CA SER A 164 -7.09 17.42 -3.38
C SER A 164 -7.57 18.30 -4.54
N ARG A 165 -8.54 17.80 -5.32
CA ARG A 165 -9.14 18.57 -6.44
C ARG A 165 -9.88 19.81 -5.98
N ASN A 166 -10.74 19.68 -4.96
CA ASN A 166 -11.53 20.78 -4.42
C ASN A 166 -10.65 21.90 -3.89
N ARG A 167 -9.54 21.56 -3.24
CA ARG A 167 -8.55 22.49 -2.69
C ARG A 167 -7.48 22.92 -3.69
N ARG A 168 -7.45 22.36 -4.89
CA ARG A 168 -6.45 22.60 -5.96
C ARG A 168 -5.01 22.38 -5.51
N LEU A 169 -4.77 21.31 -4.74
CA LEU A 169 -3.47 21.05 -4.10
C LEU A 169 -2.42 20.42 -5.03
N GLY A 170 -2.76 20.00 -6.24
CA GLY A 170 -1.81 19.34 -7.15
C GLY A 170 -1.35 17.96 -6.70
N ILE A 171 -2.05 17.31 -5.75
CA ILE A 171 -1.69 15.99 -5.23
C ILE A 171 -2.34 14.91 -6.10
N ALA A 172 -1.53 14.10 -6.78
CA ALA A 172 -2.00 12.94 -7.51
C ALA A 172 -2.06 11.71 -6.59
N ILE A 173 -3.20 11.02 -6.53
CA ILE A 173 -3.38 9.83 -5.68
C ILE A 173 -3.61 8.60 -6.56
N THR A 174 -2.90 7.51 -6.26
CA THR A 174 -3.00 6.22 -6.96
C THR A 174 -3.38 5.12 -5.96
N ASP A 175 -4.63 4.66 -6.03
CA ASP A 175 -5.11 3.49 -5.29
C ASP A 175 -4.74 2.21 -6.06
N ILE A 176 -3.84 1.42 -5.50
CA ILE A 176 -3.32 0.20 -6.11
C ILE A 176 -4.03 -1.00 -5.51
N ARG A 177 -4.75 -1.73 -6.36
CA ARG A 177 -5.60 -2.87 -5.99
C ARG A 177 -5.06 -4.18 -6.56
N PRO A 178 -4.06 -4.82 -5.94
CA PRO A 178 -3.62 -6.14 -6.35
C PRO A 178 -4.64 -7.22 -5.95
N GLY A 179 -4.59 -8.36 -6.66
CA GLY A 179 -5.13 -9.62 -6.18
C GLY A 179 -4.13 -10.37 -5.32
N PHE A 180 -4.09 -11.70 -5.40
CA PHE A 180 -3.16 -12.51 -4.63
C PHE A 180 -1.73 -12.37 -5.16
N VAL A 181 -0.81 -11.98 -4.29
CA VAL A 181 0.61 -11.79 -4.61
C VAL A 181 1.45 -12.69 -3.72
N ASP A 182 2.39 -13.40 -4.31
CA ASP A 182 3.29 -14.31 -3.61
C ASP A 182 4.26 -13.52 -2.72
N THR A 183 3.89 -13.39 -1.47
CA THR A 183 4.60 -12.65 -0.42
C THR A 183 4.31 -13.31 0.92
N ALA A 184 5.07 -13.01 1.94
CA ALA A 184 4.85 -13.49 3.31
C ALA A 184 3.45 -13.15 3.88
N LEU A 185 2.69 -12.28 3.24
CA LEU A 185 1.29 -12.00 3.62
C LEU A 185 0.34 -13.18 3.31
N LEU A 186 0.70 -14.04 2.37
CA LEU A 186 -0.09 -15.20 1.94
C LEU A 186 0.55 -16.53 2.38
N ASP A 187 1.39 -16.50 3.40
CA ASP A 187 1.95 -17.73 4.00
C ASP A 187 0.85 -18.53 4.68
N GLY A 188 0.87 -19.86 4.46
CA GLY A 188 -0.08 -20.83 4.99
C GLY A 188 -0.48 -21.86 3.93
N ASP A 189 -1.19 -22.89 4.36
CA ASP A 189 -1.56 -24.07 3.53
C ASP A 189 -2.63 -23.79 2.47
N PHE A 190 -3.18 -22.57 2.45
CA PHE A 190 -4.25 -22.24 1.51
C PHE A 190 -3.72 -21.97 0.10
N ARG A 191 -4.25 -22.71 -0.88
CA ARG A 191 -3.91 -22.52 -2.29
C ARG A 191 -4.69 -21.33 -2.88
N TYR A 192 -4.08 -20.16 -2.88
CA TYR A 192 -4.65 -18.97 -3.52
C TYR A 192 -4.61 -19.09 -5.05
N PRO A 193 -5.73 -18.88 -5.75
CA PRO A 193 -5.75 -18.94 -7.20
C PRO A 193 -5.03 -17.74 -7.82
N MET A 194 -4.47 -17.94 -9.02
CA MET A 194 -3.88 -16.86 -9.84
C MET A 194 -2.79 -16.02 -9.12
N LYS A 195 -2.05 -16.60 -8.17
CA LYS A 195 -0.94 -15.90 -7.49
C LYS A 195 0.00 -15.23 -8.51
N MET A 196 0.40 -14.01 -8.22
CA MET A 196 1.36 -13.22 -9.03
C MET A 196 2.68 -13.08 -8.27
N LYS A 197 3.80 -13.09 -9.00
CA LYS A 197 5.11 -12.77 -8.42
C LYS A 197 5.18 -11.28 -8.03
N ALA A 198 5.82 -10.98 -6.90
CA ALA A 198 5.95 -9.61 -6.40
C ALA A 198 6.62 -8.65 -7.40
N GLU A 199 7.64 -9.13 -8.14
CA GLU A 199 8.35 -8.36 -9.15
C GLU A 199 7.41 -7.94 -10.30
N LYS A 200 6.56 -8.86 -10.79
CA LYS A 200 5.58 -8.54 -11.85
C LYS A 200 4.58 -7.48 -11.38
N VAL A 201 4.13 -7.59 -10.15
CA VAL A 201 3.21 -6.62 -9.52
C VAL A 201 3.91 -5.27 -9.36
N ALA A 202 5.15 -5.24 -8.87
CA ALA A 202 5.93 -4.01 -8.71
C ALA A 202 6.12 -3.27 -10.05
N HIS A 203 6.42 -3.98 -11.14
CA HIS A 203 6.49 -3.36 -12.47
C HIS A 203 5.17 -2.74 -12.93
N ALA A 204 4.03 -3.38 -12.61
CA ALA A 204 2.72 -2.83 -12.95
C ALA A 204 2.40 -1.58 -12.09
N ILE A 205 2.77 -1.60 -10.79
CA ILE A 205 2.66 -0.47 -9.88
C ILE A 205 3.51 0.71 -10.37
N TYR A 206 4.79 0.46 -10.66
CA TYR A 206 5.70 1.48 -11.18
C TYR A 206 5.10 2.19 -12.39
N ARG A 207 4.58 1.44 -13.38
CA ARG A 207 3.90 2.02 -14.57
C ARG A 207 2.62 2.80 -14.21
N ALA A 208 1.86 2.34 -13.22
CA ALA A 208 0.66 3.03 -12.76
C ALA A 208 1.00 4.36 -12.08
N MET A 209 2.07 4.38 -11.26
CA MET A 209 2.60 5.57 -10.61
C MET A 209 3.11 6.58 -11.64
N LEU A 210 3.91 6.14 -12.63
CA LEU A 210 4.36 7.03 -13.72
C LEU A 210 3.21 7.72 -14.46
N LYS A 211 2.10 7.00 -14.65
CA LYS A 211 0.92 7.51 -15.35
C LYS A 211 -0.07 8.23 -14.42
N LYS A 212 0.24 8.35 -13.14
CA LYS A 212 -0.65 8.93 -12.11
C LYS A 212 -2.08 8.40 -12.18
N LYS A 213 -2.23 7.07 -12.37
CA LYS A 213 -3.56 6.44 -12.50
C LYS A 213 -4.33 6.56 -11.19
N PRO A 214 -5.56 7.08 -11.16
CA PRO A 214 -6.32 7.20 -9.91
C PRO A 214 -6.57 5.84 -9.23
N VAL A 215 -6.90 4.81 -10.04
CA VAL A 215 -7.09 3.42 -9.56
C VAL A 215 -6.35 2.46 -10.49
N ALA A 216 -5.60 1.54 -9.92
CA ALA A 216 -4.83 0.54 -10.63
C ALA A 216 -5.11 -0.87 -10.08
N THR A 217 -6.14 -1.55 -10.61
CA THR A 217 -6.30 -2.99 -10.38
C THR A 217 -5.24 -3.75 -11.17
N ILE A 218 -4.37 -4.46 -10.45
CA ILE A 218 -3.23 -5.15 -11.05
C ILE A 218 -3.68 -6.49 -11.64
N ASP A 219 -3.30 -6.71 -12.92
CA ASP A 219 -3.68 -7.84 -13.77
C ASP A 219 -5.15 -7.78 -14.26
N TRP A 220 -5.34 -8.08 -15.56
CA TRP A 220 -6.65 -8.04 -16.21
C TRP A 220 -7.63 -9.09 -15.68
N ARG A 221 -7.12 -10.25 -15.22
CA ARG A 221 -7.93 -11.33 -14.65
C ARG A 221 -8.65 -10.87 -13.40
N TYR A 222 -7.95 -10.14 -12.52
CA TYR A 222 -8.56 -9.55 -11.33
C TYR A 222 -9.49 -8.38 -11.65
N ARG A 223 -9.24 -7.62 -12.72
CA ARG A 223 -10.21 -6.61 -13.20
C ARG A 223 -11.52 -7.25 -13.62
N LEU A 224 -11.44 -8.34 -14.39
CA LEU A 224 -12.62 -9.10 -14.79
C LEU A 224 -13.34 -9.72 -13.58
N LEU A 225 -12.59 -10.33 -12.66
CA LEU A 225 -13.14 -10.88 -11.42
C LEU A 225 -13.90 -9.82 -10.61
N VAL A 226 -13.28 -8.66 -10.36
CA VAL A 226 -13.92 -7.55 -9.63
C VAL A 226 -15.15 -7.03 -10.37
N PHE A 227 -15.10 -6.93 -11.68
CA PHE A 227 -16.26 -6.55 -12.47
C PHE A 227 -17.42 -7.55 -12.26
N LEU A 228 -17.15 -8.85 -12.42
CA LEU A 228 -18.18 -9.89 -12.28
C LEU A 228 -18.76 -9.94 -10.87
N TRP A 229 -17.93 -9.95 -9.84
CA TRP A 229 -18.45 -10.04 -8.47
C TRP A 229 -19.22 -8.79 -8.02
N ARG A 230 -18.93 -7.61 -8.60
CA ARG A 230 -19.73 -6.40 -8.36
C ARG A 230 -21.15 -6.50 -8.92
N LEU A 231 -21.36 -7.31 -9.96
CA LEU A 231 -22.69 -7.56 -10.53
C LEU A 231 -23.54 -8.47 -9.65
N VAL A 232 -22.94 -9.24 -8.73
CA VAL A 232 -23.69 -10.12 -7.83
C VAL A 232 -24.48 -9.27 -6.84
N PRO A 233 -25.83 -9.43 -6.76
CA PRO A 233 -26.66 -8.71 -5.79
C PRO A 233 -26.22 -8.97 -4.34
N ALA A 234 -26.29 -7.96 -3.47
CA ALA A 234 -25.86 -8.09 -2.09
C ALA A 234 -26.51 -9.23 -1.28
N PRO A 235 -27.82 -9.53 -1.45
CA PRO A 235 -28.45 -10.69 -0.77
C PRO A 235 -27.84 -12.03 -1.21
N LEU A 236 -27.51 -12.16 -2.49
CA LEU A 236 -26.89 -13.38 -3.02
C LEU A 236 -25.44 -13.50 -2.54
N TRP A 237 -24.64 -12.39 -2.60
CA TRP A 237 -23.27 -12.37 -2.10
C TRP A 237 -23.18 -12.84 -0.63
N ARG A 238 -24.07 -12.36 0.24
CA ARG A 238 -24.12 -12.74 1.66
C ARG A 238 -24.38 -14.23 1.91
N ARG A 239 -24.98 -14.93 0.93
CA ARG A 239 -25.29 -16.38 1.01
C ARG A 239 -24.18 -17.23 0.39
N MET A 240 -23.23 -16.64 -0.36
CA MET A 240 -22.17 -17.40 -1.00
C MET A 240 -21.19 -17.96 0.01
N ARG A 241 -20.80 -19.21 -0.16
CA ARG A 241 -19.71 -19.84 0.58
C ARG A 241 -18.42 -19.64 -0.25
N LEU A 242 -17.61 -18.66 0.12
CA LEU A 242 -16.41 -18.28 -0.62
C LEU A 242 -15.22 -19.22 -0.38
N VAL A 243 -15.24 -20.01 0.70
CA VAL A 243 -14.25 -21.05 1.01
C VAL A 243 -14.95 -22.21 1.70
N LYS A 244 -14.52 -23.44 1.41
CA LYS A 244 -14.84 -24.65 2.19
C LYS A 244 -13.80 -24.83 3.28
#